data_8b8c0426e12452c0b5a103283efabbe0
#
_entry.id   8b8c0426e12452c0b5a103283efabbe0
#
_cell.length_a   1.000
_cell.length_b   1.000
_cell.length_c   1.000
_cell.angle_alpha   90.00
_cell.angle_beta   90.00
_cell.angle_gamma   90.00
#
_symmetry.space_group_name_H-M   'P 1'
#
loop_
_entity.id
_entity.type
_entity.pdbx_description
1 polymer ?
#
loop_
_entity_poly.entity_id
_entity_poly.type
_entity_poly.pdbx_seq_one_letter_code
_entity_poly.pdbx_strand_id
1 'polypeptide(L)'
;MLIQPLIPEKNKSFKYNDDKGGYNIHPLYNSNEAFTPNNRPNLYYPFYLLPQNKIDQHFYEIKLEKRPGSIEIFPPTSVKGGVQFVWRWGKAKAAEELNKEIIGYKTESGDFRIVQKMRHDAKLIRSILSDTAFATRRGTAEVEEVFGKKVFSFPKPLELIKKLAFAGAGTDDIILDIFAGSATSAHAIIQINAENNGNRKFIMVQLPEPTDVNSEAHKAGFKTIADIGKERIRRVIKKIKEELEKKTDLFSGDKPPQDLGFKVLKLQPSNFKLWNGEVAKDKETIERQLALFVEHINPKSSQEDILYEILLKSGFPLTTKIEKITLAEKTVFSIADGSMLICLEKELSPEVIKAMAEKKPVRVVCLDEGFKGNDQLKTNAVQIMKTKNITFRTV
;
A
#
# COMPACT_ATOMS: atom_id res chain seq x y z
N MET A 1 -9.07 7.88 12.95
CA MET A 1 -10.13 8.06 11.95
C MET A 1 -10.34 6.69 11.32
N LEU A 2 -11.47 6.03 11.59
CA LEU A 2 -11.77 4.74 10.92
C LEU A 2 -12.13 5.08 9.47
N ILE A 3 -11.22 4.79 8.56
CA ILE A 3 -11.48 4.87 7.13
C ILE A 3 -12.51 3.78 6.85
N GLN A 4 -13.74 4.17 6.48
CA GLN A 4 -14.72 3.21 6.02
C GLN A 4 -14.22 2.68 4.67
N PRO A 5 -13.96 1.38 4.54
CA PRO A 5 -13.39 0.83 3.31
C PRO A 5 -14.42 0.90 2.19
N LEU A 6 -14.23 1.85 1.28
CA LEU A 6 -15.04 2.04 0.09
C LEU A 6 -14.37 1.34 -1.09
N ILE A 7 -15.13 0.53 -1.81
CA ILE A 7 -14.66 -0.16 -3.02
C ILE A 7 -15.35 0.47 -4.21
N PRO A 8 -14.60 0.99 -5.21
CA PRO A 8 -15.19 1.49 -6.45
C PRO A 8 -16.06 0.44 -7.14
N GLU A 9 -17.27 0.80 -7.53
CA GLU A 9 -18.10 -0.03 -8.38
C GLU A 9 -17.67 0.14 -9.84
N LYS A 10 -16.98 -0.87 -10.37
CA LYS A 10 -16.71 -0.92 -11.83
C LYS A 10 -18.06 -0.93 -12.56
N ASN A 11 -18.24 0.01 -13.50
CA ASN A 11 -19.44 0.14 -14.36
C ASN A 11 -20.72 0.64 -13.67
N LYS A 12 -20.65 1.48 -12.63
CA LYS A 12 -21.85 2.15 -12.13
C LYS A 12 -22.35 3.15 -13.17
N SER A 13 -23.55 2.91 -13.69
CA SER A 13 -24.24 3.87 -14.55
C SER A 13 -25.05 4.86 -13.72
N PHE A 14 -24.99 6.13 -14.09
CA PHE A 14 -25.82 7.17 -13.53
C PHE A 14 -26.93 7.50 -14.52
N LYS A 15 -28.18 7.58 -14.02
CA LYS A 15 -29.35 7.90 -14.85
C LYS A 15 -29.44 9.39 -15.17
N TYR A 16 -28.88 10.25 -14.29
CA TYR A 16 -28.95 11.70 -14.39
C TYR A 16 -27.56 12.31 -14.29
N ASN A 17 -27.40 13.53 -14.82
CA ASN A 17 -26.15 14.28 -14.77
C ASN A 17 -26.44 15.76 -14.49
N ASP A 18 -25.54 16.43 -13.75
CA ASP A 18 -25.53 17.88 -13.55
C ASP A 18 -24.10 18.40 -13.50
N ASP A 19 -23.88 19.67 -13.14
CA ASP A 19 -22.57 20.33 -13.09
C ASP A 19 -21.56 19.62 -12.20
N LYS A 20 -22.04 18.85 -11.21
CA LYS A 20 -21.22 18.05 -10.29
C LYS A 20 -20.95 16.61 -10.78
N GLY A 21 -21.48 16.25 -11.95
CA GLY A 21 -21.34 14.91 -12.54
C GLY A 21 -22.57 14.03 -12.40
N GLY A 22 -22.39 12.73 -12.68
CA GLY A 22 -23.47 11.75 -12.69
C GLY A 22 -24.07 11.46 -11.32
N TYR A 23 -25.38 11.19 -11.28
CA TYR A 23 -26.08 10.77 -10.06
C TYR A 23 -27.29 9.90 -10.35
N ASN A 24 -27.70 9.12 -9.36
CA ASN A 24 -29.00 8.47 -9.27
C ASN A 24 -29.84 9.14 -8.18
N ILE A 25 -31.16 8.95 -8.20
CA ILE A 25 -32.04 9.50 -7.18
C ILE A 25 -32.46 8.42 -6.17
N HIS A 26 -32.58 8.83 -4.91
CA HIS A 26 -33.06 7.98 -3.83
C HIS A 26 -34.08 8.78 -2.99
N PRO A 27 -35.17 8.17 -2.51
CA PRO A 27 -36.11 8.86 -1.63
C PRO A 27 -35.41 9.46 -0.40
N LEU A 28 -35.75 10.70 -0.04
CA LEU A 28 -35.17 11.38 1.13
C LEU A 28 -35.72 10.80 2.44
N TYR A 29 -36.88 10.17 2.46
CA TYR A 29 -37.44 9.60 3.67
C TYR A 29 -36.66 8.37 4.15
N ASN A 30 -36.66 8.15 5.47
CA ASN A 30 -36.12 6.96 6.08
C ASN A 30 -37.21 5.88 6.17
N SER A 31 -36.99 4.76 5.48
CA SER A 31 -37.93 3.64 5.44
C SER A 31 -37.84 2.68 6.63
N ASN A 32 -37.02 3.00 7.64
CA ASN A 32 -36.95 2.20 8.87
C ASN A 32 -38.12 2.56 9.78
N GLU A 33 -39.04 1.63 10.00
CA GLU A 33 -40.24 1.79 10.83
C GLU A 33 -39.96 2.05 12.32
N ALA A 34 -38.72 1.84 12.77
CA ALA A 34 -38.28 2.23 14.10
C ALA A 34 -38.17 3.77 14.28
N PHE A 35 -38.11 4.54 13.18
CA PHE A 35 -37.99 5.99 13.22
C PHE A 35 -39.31 6.64 12.84
N THR A 36 -39.97 7.23 13.83
CA THR A 36 -41.27 7.85 13.69
C THR A 36 -41.25 9.33 14.15
N PRO A 37 -42.26 10.14 13.80
CA PRO A 37 -42.36 11.51 14.32
C PRO A 37 -42.31 11.61 15.86
N ASN A 38 -42.80 10.58 16.55
CA ASN A 38 -42.78 10.55 18.01
C ASN A 38 -41.37 10.49 18.62
N ASN A 39 -40.47 9.72 18.02
CA ASN A 39 -39.09 9.55 18.53
C ASN A 39 -38.05 10.35 17.74
N ARG A 40 -38.44 10.96 16.63
CA ARG A 40 -37.60 11.84 15.79
C ARG A 40 -38.37 13.05 15.27
N PRO A 41 -38.94 13.90 16.17
CA PRO A 41 -39.81 15.01 15.76
C PRO A 41 -39.10 16.03 14.87
N ASN A 42 -37.80 16.26 15.07
CA ASN A 42 -37.00 17.20 14.28
C ASN A 42 -36.76 16.73 12.82
N LEU A 43 -37.10 15.49 12.49
CA LEU A 43 -37.00 14.92 11.14
C LEU A 43 -38.39 14.84 10.46
N TYR A 44 -39.45 15.32 11.09
CA TYR A 44 -40.81 15.36 10.55
C TYR A 44 -41.25 16.82 10.31
N TYR A 45 -41.12 17.26 9.06
CA TYR A 45 -41.46 18.62 8.65
C TYR A 45 -41.78 18.61 7.15
N PRO A 46 -42.57 19.61 6.66
CA PRO A 46 -42.90 19.68 5.23
C PRO A 46 -41.77 20.26 4.38
N PHE A 47 -41.67 19.80 3.14
CA PHE A 47 -41.10 20.54 2.02
C PHE A 47 -42.24 21.12 1.18
N TYR A 48 -42.00 22.26 0.57
CA TYR A 48 -42.93 22.95 -0.31
C TYR A 48 -42.38 22.91 -1.73
N LEU A 49 -43.01 22.10 -2.58
CA LEU A 49 -42.65 21.94 -3.98
C LEU A 49 -43.40 22.98 -4.85
N LEU A 50 -42.67 23.62 -5.75
CA LEU A 50 -43.22 24.63 -6.66
C LEU A 50 -43.46 23.99 -8.04
N PRO A 51 -44.70 23.60 -8.39
CA PRO A 51 -45.00 22.93 -9.66
C PRO A 51 -44.71 23.80 -10.89
N GLN A 52 -44.78 25.12 -10.73
CA GLN A 52 -44.50 26.10 -11.77
C GLN A 52 -43.00 26.28 -12.03
N ASN A 53 -42.13 25.92 -11.05
CA ASN A 53 -40.68 26.06 -11.15
C ASN A 53 -40.04 24.70 -11.48
N LYS A 54 -40.20 24.30 -12.75
CA LYS A 54 -39.58 23.11 -13.27
C LYS A 54 -38.10 23.34 -13.56
N ILE A 55 -37.25 22.49 -13.02
CA ILE A 55 -35.80 22.57 -13.21
C ILE A 55 -35.35 21.76 -14.42
N ASP A 56 -35.91 20.54 -14.57
CA ASP A 56 -35.67 19.64 -15.67
C ASP A 56 -36.91 18.74 -15.90
N GLN A 57 -36.88 17.81 -16.83
CA GLN A 57 -38.01 17.00 -17.26
C GLN A 57 -38.84 16.40 -16.12
N HIS A 58 -38.17 15.98 -15.01
CA HIS A 58 -38.80 15.34 -13.86
C HIS A 58 -38.52 16.06 -12.53
N PHE A 59 -37.72 17.14 -12.53
CA PHE A 59 -37.25 17.80 -11.33
C PHE A 59 -37.89 19.17 -11.15
N TYR A 60 -38.20 19.51 -9.89
CA TYR A 60 -38.89 20.71 -9.49
C TYR A 60 -38.21 21.39 -8.29
N GLU A 61 -38.28 22.71 -8.23
CA GLU A 61 -37.78 23.49 -7.11
C GLU A 61 -38.55 23.19 -5.83
N ILE A 62 -37.84 23.12 -4.70
CA ILE A 62 -38.40 22.94 -3.37
C ILE A 62 -37.94 24.02 -2.42
N LYS A 63 -38.76 24.33 -1.43
CA LYS A 63 -38.48 25.29 -0.34
C LYS A 63 -38.80 24.66 1.01
N LEU A 64 -38.30 25.27 2.11
CA LEU A 64 -38.69 24.93 3.47
C LEU A 64 -39.78 25.86 4.04
N GLU A 65 -40.13 26.88 3.27
CA GLU A 65 -41.17 27.85 3.61
C GLU A 65 -42.32 27.74 2.60
N LYS A 66 -43.55 27.87 3.09
CA LYS A 66 -44.75 27.85 2.26
C LYS A 66 -44.75 29.05 1.29
N ARG A 67 -45.08 28.80 0.03
CA ARG A 67 -45.22 29.82 -1.00
C ARG A 67 -46.59 29.67 -1.72
N PRO A 68 -47.11 30.75 -2.25
CA PRO A 68 -48.35 30.64 -3.05
C PRO A 68 -48.20 29.62 -4.17
N GLY A 69 -49.19 28.72 -4.32
CA GLY A 69 -49.16 27.66 -5.32
C GLY A 69 -48.21 26.49 -5.07
N SER A 70 -47.53 26.43 -3.89
CA SER A 70 -46.72 25.32 -3.51
C SER A 70 -47.53 24.11 -3.04
N ILE A 71 -47.02 22.91 -3.32
CA ILE A 71 -47.52 21.62 -2.81
C ILE A 71 -46.75 21.24 -1.57
N GLU A 72 -47.46 21.01 -0.47
CA GLU A 72 -46.87 20.57 0.81
C GLU A 72 -46.59 19.05 0.76
N ILE A 73 -45.38 18.64 1.04
CA ILE A 73 -44.93 17.24 0.99
C ILE A 73 -44.28 16.83 2.30
N PHE A 74 -44.92 15.92 3.01
CA PHE A 74 -44.39 15.24 4.19
C PHE A 74 -43.76 13.88 3.82
N PRO A 75 -42.94 13.26 4.72
CA PRO A 75 -42.53 11.88 4.55
C PRO A 75 -43.75 10.97 4.38
N PRO A 76 -43.73 9.97 3.49
CA PRO A 76 -44.87 9.08 3.27
C PRO A 76 -45.08 8.14 4.47
N THR A 77 -46.25 7.51 4.51
CA THR A 77 -46.57 6.43 5.43
C THR A 77 -46.17 5.08 4.85
N SER A 78 -45.72 4.14 5.69
CA SER A 78 -45.43 2.77 5.27
C SER A 78 -46.67 2.07 4.72
N VAL A 79 -46.56 1.51 3.53
CA VAL A 79 -47.65 0.77 2.89
C VAL A 79 -48.00 -0.52 3.65
N LYS A 80 -47.02 -1.16 4.28
CA LYS A 80 -47.21 -2.45 4.98
C LYS A 80 -47.64 -2.27 6.43
N GLY A 81 -47.03 -1.33 7.15
CA GLY A 81 -47.23 -1.19 8.60
C GLY A 81 -48.03 0.04 9.02
N GLY A 82 -48.45 0.91 8.09
CA GLY A 82 -49.14 2.17 8.44
C GLY A 82 -48.32 3.16 9.26
N VAL A 83 -47.01 2.92 9.41
CA VAL A 83 -46.09 3.73 10.22
C VAL A 83 -45.71 4.99 9.44
N GLN A 84 -45.83 6.14 10.07
CA GLN A 84 -45.42 7.42 9.51
C GLN A 84 -43.91 7.52 9.52
N PHE A 85 -43.29 7.67 8.33
CA PHE A 85 -41.84 7.85 8.18
C PHE A 85 -41.40 9.28 8.51
N VAL A 86 -40.10 9.48 8.65
CA VAL A 86 -39.43 10.77 8.83
C VAL A 86 -38.38 10.98 7.74
N TRP A 87 -37.91 12.23 7.57
CA TRP A 87 -36.80 12.49 6.67
C TRP A 87 -35.47 11.93 7.22
N ARG A 88 -34.50 11.73 6.35
CA ARG A 88 -33.13 11.36 6.75
C ARG A 88 -32.33 12.55 7.25
N TRP A 89 -32.70 13.76 6.84
CA TRP A 89 -31.98 15.00 7.13
C TRP A 89 -32.85 15.94 7.95
N GLY A 90 -32.21 16.61 8.94
CA GLY A 90 -32.85 17.71 9.67
C GLY A 90 -32.90 18.98 8.83
N LYS A 91 -33.74 19.95 9.25
CA LYS A 91 -34.01 21.20 8.51
C LYS A 91 -32.74 21.99 8.16
N ALA A 92 -31.75 22.08 9.08
CA ALA A 92 -30.51 22.81 8.85
C ALA A 92 -29.75 22.27 7.64
N LYS A 93 -29.45 20.95 7.64
CA LYS A 93 -28.80 20.31 6.52
C LYS A 93 -29.64 20.37 5.24
N ALA A 94 -30.93 20.22 5.35
CA ALA A 94 -31.83 20.33 4.20
C ALA A 94 -31.79 21.75 3.58
N ALA A 95 -31.72 22.80 4.39
CA ALA A 95 -31.63 24.18 3.92
C ALA A 95 -30.34 24.46 3.11
N GLU A 96 -29.21 23.90 3.54
CA GLU A 96 -27.92 24.03 2.86
C GLU A 96 -27.91 23.35 1.48
N GLU A 97 -28.67 22.26 1.34
CA GLU A 97 -28.63 21.37 0.18
C GLU A 97 -29.90 21.45 -0.72
N LEU A 98 -30.81 22.39 -0.44
CA LEU A 98 -32.00 22.63 -1.24
C LEU A 98 -31.65 22.87 -2.71
N ASN A 99 -32.31 22.12 -3.60
CA ASN A 99 -32.15 22.19 -5.05
C ASN A 99 -30.72 21.89 -5.56
N LYS A 100 -29.83 21.50 -4.66
CA LYS A 100 -28.47 21.04 -4.97
C LYS A 100 -28.40 19.51 -4.91
N GLU A 101 -28.43 18.95 -3.67
CA GLU A 101 -28.40 17.50 -3.43
C GLU A 101 -29.77 16.92 -3.05
N ILE A 102 -30.76 17.77 -2.67
CA ILE A 102 -32.16 17.36 -2.53
C ILE A 102 -33.04 18.19 -3.43
N ILE A 103 -34.04 17.53 -4.04
CA ILE A 103 -34.85 18.12 -5.09
C ILE A 103 -36.23 17.48 -5.13
N GLY A 104 -37.23 18.20 -5.65
CA GLY A 104 -38.55 17.66 -5.95
C GLY A 104 -38.50 16.78 -7.20
N TYR A 105 -39.18 15.66 -7.18
CA TYR A 105 -39.25 14.71 -8.28
C TYR A 105 -40.69 14.31 -8.57
N LYS A 106 -41.09 14.36 -9.84
CA LYS A 106 -42.37 13.86 -10.29
C LYS A 106 -42.24 12.43 -10.82
N THR A 107 -42.96 11.50 -10.19
CA THR A 107 -42.97 10.09 -10.60
C THR A 107 -43.70 9.89 -11.92
N GLU A 108 -43.55 8.75 -12.53
CA GLU A 108 -44.31 8.36 -13.73
C GLU A 108 -45.83 8.27 -13.47
N SER A 109 -46.22 7.95 -12.22
CA SER A 109 -47.64 7.97 -11.78
C SER A 109 -48.19 9.39 -11.58
N GLY A 110 -47.34 10.42 -11.67
CA GLY A 110 -47.75 11.83 -11.49
C GLY A 110 -47.56 12.37 -10.08
N ASP A 111 -47.20 11.54 -9.11
CA ASP A 111 -47.01 11.95 -7.73
C ASP A 111 -45.69 12.73 -7.54
N PHE A 112 -45.71 13.67 -6.61
CA PHE A 112 -44.49 14.39 -6.23
C PHE A 112 -43.81 13.78 -4.99
N ARG A 113 -42.47 13.68 -5.05
CA ARG A 113 -41.63 13.16 -3.97
C ARG A 113 -40.42 14.03 -3.76
N ILE A 114 -39.89 13.99 -2.55
CA ILE A 114 -38.57 14.57 -2.27
C ILE A 114 -37.51 13.49 -2.36
N VAL A 115 -36.49 13.74 -3.20
CA VAL A 115 -35.41 12.80 -3.48
C VAL A 115 -34.06 13.45 -3.19
N GLN A 116 -33.08 12.62 -2.84
CA GLN A 116 -31.68 13.02 -2.74
C GLN A 116 -30.89 12.48 -3.93
N LYS A 117 -29.92 13.24 -4.41
CA LYS A 117 -28.98 12.83 -5.42
C LYS A 117 -27.92 11.92 -4.80
N MET A 118 -27.69 10.75 -5.38
CA MET A 118 -26.71 9.76 -4.93
C MET A 118 -25.58 9.68 -5.95
N ARG A 119 -24.45 10.27 -5.62
CA ARG A 119 -23.27 10.37 -6.50
C ARG A 119 -22.18 9.36 -6.17
N HIS A 120 -22.41 8.51 -5.15
CA HIS A 120 -21.39 7.54 -4.74
C HIS A 120 -21.18 6.47 -5.81
N ASP A 121 -19.98 6.37 -6.27
CA ASP A 121 -19.46 5.35 -7.20
C ASP A 121 -18.79 4.18 -6.46
N ALA A 122 -18.85 4.18 -5.12
CA ALA A 122 -18.22 3.19 -4.28
C ALA A 122 -19.19 2.59 -3.25
N LYS A 123 -18.97 1.34 -2.88
CA LYS A 123 -19.72 0.61 -1.86
C LYS A 123 -18.86 0.27 -0.67
N LEU A 124 -19.48 0.24 0.52
CA LEU A 124 -18.86 -0.33 1.72
C LEU A 124 -18.62 -1.84 1.51
N ILE A 125 -17.45 -2.30 1.93
CA ILE A 125 -17.18 -3.73 2.01
C ILE A 125 -18.13 -4.37 3.02
N ARG A 126 -18.76 -5.46 2.65
CA ARG A 126 -19.61 -6.22 3.56
C ARG A 126 -18.76 -7.18 4.39
N SER A 127 -19.20 -7.49 5.62
CA SER A 127 -18.57 -8.49 6.48
C SER A 127 -18.66 -9.92 5.93
N ILE A 128 -19.67 -10.19 5.10
CA ILE A 128 -19.85 -11.47 4.41
C ILE A 128 -19.53 -11.28 2.94
N LEU A 129 -18.52 -12.00 2.46
CA LEU A 129 -18.06 -12.02 1.08
C LEU A 129 -18.46 -13.36 0.44
N SER A 130 -19.64 -13.40 -0.21
CA SER A 130 -20.26 -14.61 -0.78
C SER A 130 -20.06 -14.78 -2.28
N ASP A 131 -19.27 -13.93 -2.92
CA ASP A 131 -19.01 -14.03 -4.35
C ASP A 131 -18.21 -15.31 -4.69
N THR A 132 -18.55 -15.97 -5.78
CA THR A 132 -17.85 -17.17 -6.26
C THR A 132 -16.40 -16.90 -6.62
N ALA A 133 -16.03 -15.65 -6.92
CA ALA A 133 -14.64 -15.22 -7.14
C ALA A 133 -13.77 -15.37 -5.89
N PHE A 134 -14.36 -15.41 -4.69
CA PHE A 134 -13.65 -15.57 -3.42
C PHE A 134 -13.51 -17.02 -2.98
N ALA A 135 -14.04 -17.97 -3.75
CA ALA A 135 -13.95 -19.38 -3.43
C ALA A 135 -12.50 -19.90 -3.51
N THR A 136 -12.07 -20.71 -2.55
CA THR A 136 -10.69 -21.26 -2.44
C THR A 136 -10.24 -21.97 -3.72
N ARG A 137 -11.15 -22.65 -4.42
CA ARG A 137 -10.87 -23.30 -5.72
C ARG A 137 -10.34 -22.33 -6.78
N ARG A 138 -10.73 -21.04 -6.71
CA ARG A 138 -10.20 -20.02 -7.64
C ARG A 138 -8.72 -19.77 -7.42
N GLY A 139 -8.29 -19.67 -6.16
CA GLY A 139 -6.88 -19.52 -5.85
C GLY A 139 -6.03 -20.68 -6.40
N THR A 140 -6.54 -21.92 -6.32
CA THR A 140 -5.85 -23.09 -6.92
C THR A 140 -5.74 -22.94 -8.44
N ALA A 141 -6.84 -22.62 -9.12
CA ALA A 141 -6.84 -22.42 -10.58
C ALA A 141 -5.89 -21.30 -11.01
N GLU A 142 -5.82 -20.19 -10.25
CA GLU A 142 -4.91 -19.08 -10.50
C GLU A 142 -3.42 -19.50 -10.38
N VAL A 143 -3.10 -20.36 -9.40
CA VAL A 143 -1.75 -20.93 -9.28
C VAL A 143 -1.45 -21.86 -10.46
N GLU A 144 -2.40 -22.71 -10.83
CA GLU A 144 -2.24 -23.60 -11.99
C GLU A 144 -2.09 -22.80 -13.29
N GLU A 145 -2.80 -21.69 -13.48
CA GLU A 145 -2.63 -20.79 -14.62
C GLU A 145 -1.19 -20.21 -14.68
N VAL A 146 -0.67 -19.76 -13.53
CA VAL A 146 0.68 -19.16 -13.48
C VAL A 146 1.79 -20.19 -13.69
N PHE A 147 1.64 -21.41 -13.14
CA PHE A 147 2.71 -22.42 -13.12
C PHE A 147 2.53 -23.54 -14.14
N GLY A 148 1.35 -23.69 -14.74
CA GLY A 148 0.98 -24.84 -15.57
C GLY A 148 0.70 -26.12 -14.78
N LYS A 149 0.76 -26.07 -13.46
CA LYS A 149 0.54 -27.21 -12.55
C LYS A 149 0.23 -26.74 -11.12
N LYS A 150 -0.32 -27.65 -10.30
CA LYS A 150 -0.64 -27.38 -8.92
C LYS A 150 0.62 -27.50 -8.03
N VAL A 151 1.31 -26.39 -7.81
CA VAL A 151 2.53 -26.33 -6.98
C VAL A 151 2.29 -25.89 -5.55
N PHE A 152 1.07 -25.46 -5.21
CA PHE A 152 0.73 -25.02 -3.87
C PHE A 152 -0.68 -25.45 -3.48
N SER A 153 -0.84 -25.92 -2.24
CA SER A 153 -2.13 -26.30 -1.69
C SER A 153 -2.80 -25.11 -1.02
N PHE A 154 -4.08 -24.88 -1.29
CA PHE A 154 -4.91 -23.87 -0.62
C PHE A 154 -4.45 -22.42 -0.75
N PRO A 155 -4.03 -21.93 -1.93
CA PRO A 155 -3.74 -20.52 -2.13
C PRO A 155 -5.02 -19.69 -1.94
N LYS A 156 -4.87 -18.46 -1.43
CA LYS A 156 -5.99 -17.54 -1.33
C LYS A 156 -6.39 -17.04 -2.72
N PRO A 157 -7.70 -16.81 -2.97
CA PRO A 157 -8.16 -16.24 -4.24
C PRO A 157 -7.65 -14.82 -4.44
N LEU A 158 -7.19 -14.52 -5.64
CA LEU A 158 -6.61 -13.22 -6.00
C LEU A 158 -7.61 -12.07 -5.79
N GLU A 159 -8.85 -12.24 -6.26
CA GLU A 159 -9.91 -11.22 -6.14
C GLU A 159 -10.28 -10.92 -4.69
N LEU A 160 -10.19 -11.88 -3.78
CA LEU A 160 -10.36 -11.64 -2.34
C LEU A 160 -9.28 -10.68 -1.83
N ILE A 161 -8.02 -10.97 -2.13
CA ILE A 161 -6.89 -10.15 -1.67
C ILE A 161 -6.93 -8.77 -2.33
N LYS A 162 -7.26 -8.68 -3.61
CA LYS A 162 -7.45 -7.39 -4.30
C LYS A 162 -8.51 -6.55 -3.60
N LYS A 163 -9.64 -7.15 -3.26
CA LYS A 163 -10.74 -6.47 -2.57
C LYS A 163 -10.32 -5.95 -1.20
N LEU A 164 -9.59 -6.75 -0.42
CA LEU A 164 -9.06 -6.33 0.88
C LEU A 164 -8.02 -5.21 0.75
N ALA A 165 -7.12 -5.31 -0.23
CA ALA A 165 -6.13 -4.28 -0.50
C ALA A 165 -6.78 -2.94 -0.91
N PHE A 166 -7.80 -2.96 -1.78
CA PHE A 166 -8.56 -1.75 -2.13
C PHE A 166 -9.27 -1.12 -0.94
N ALA A 167 -9.80 -1.96 -0.03
CA ALA A 167 -10.52 -1.48 1.14
C ALA A 167 -9.60 -0.90 2.24
N GLY A 168 -8.38 -1.40 2.33
CA GLY A 168 -7.47 -1.11 3.44
C GLY A 168 -6.23 -0.28 3.08
N ALA A 169 -5.95 -0.04 1.79
CA ALA A 169 -4.72 0.64 1.36
C ALA A 169 -4.98 1.67 0.26
N GLY A 170 -4.43 2.87 0.45
CA GLY A 170 -4.33 3.90 -0.58
C GLY A 170 -3.44 3.50 -1.76
N THR A 171 -3.21 4.43 -2.68
CA THR A 171 -2.44 4.15 -3.92
C THR A 171 -0.93 4.02 -3.71
N ASP A 172 -0.39 4.53 -2.59
CA ASP A 172 1.04 4.61 -2.30
C ASP A 172 1.44 3.89 -1.01
N ASP A 173 0.49 3.16 -0.40
CA ASP A 173 0.69 2.47 0.88
C ASP A 173 1.56 1.22 0.75
N ILE A 174 2.09 0.78 1.90
CA ILE A 174 2.86 -0.46 2.02
C ILE A 174 1.96 -1.54 2.62
N ILE A 175 1.86 -2.68 1.95
CA ILE A 175 1.11 -3.84 2.39
C ILE A 175 2.09 -4.90 2.91
N LEU A 176 1.91 -5.28 4.18
CA LEU A 176 2.70 -6.32 4.84
C LEU A 176 1.88 -7.62 4.93
N ASP A 177 2.47 -8.71 4.44
CA ASP A 177 1.95 -10.08 4.62
C ASP A 177 3.02 -10.94 5.28
N ILE A 178 2.80 -11.27 6.56
CA ILE A 178 3.78 -12.01 7.38
C ILE A 178 3.71 -13.53 7.20
N PHE A 179 2.73 -14.03 6.44
CA PHE A 179 2.57 -15.44 6.08
C PHE A 179 2.26 -15.59 4.60
N ALA A 180 3.16 -15.10 3.75
CA ALA A 180 2.95 -14.90 2.32
C ALA A 180 2.55 -16.17 1.54
N GLY A 181 2.90 -17.36 2.03
CA GLY A 181 2.58 -18.63 1.36
C GLY A 181 3.04 -18.62 -0.10
N SER A 182 2.08 -18.74 -1.00
CA SER A 182 2.33 -18.66 -2.45
C SER A 182 2.42 -17.22 -2.99
N ALA A 183 2.56 -16.20 -2.14
CA ALA A 183 2.64 -14.78 -2.49
C ALA A 183 1.43 -14.24 -3.27
N THR A 184 0.22 -14.66 -2.91
CA THR A 184 -1.01 -14.13 -3.52
C THR A 184 -1.16 -12.63 -3.29
N SER A 185 -0.75 -12.13 -2.13
CA SER A 185 -0.80 -10.70 -1.79
C SER A 185 0.09 -9.87 -2.70
N ALA A 186 1.34 -10.30 -2.96
CA ALA A 186 2.21 -9.63 -3.92
C ALA A 186 1.62 -9.62 -5.33
N HIS A 187 1.09 -10.76 -5.79
CA HIS A 187 0.41 -10.86 -7.09
C HIS A 187 -0.75 -9.86 -7.20
N ALA A 188 -1.60 -9.79 -6.16
CA ALA A 188 -2.74 -8.86 -6.11
C ALA A 188 -2.27 -7.40 -6.22
N ILE A 189 -1.25 -7.01 -5.46
CA ILE A 189 -0.75 -5.63 -5.43
C ILE A 189 -0.14 -5.22 -6.77
N ILE A 190 0.70 -6.07 -7.36
CA ILE A 190 1.28 -5.81 -8.68
C ILE A 190 0.18 -5.63 -9.73
N GLN A 191 -0.86 -6.47 -9.70
CA GLN A 191 -1.97 -6.37 -10.64
C GLN A 191 -2.81 -5.13 -10.41
N ILE A 192 -3.15 -4.78 -9.15
CA ILE A 192 -3.88 -3.56 -8.82
C ILE A 192 -3.12 -2.32 -9.30
N ASN A 193 -1.80 -2.26 -9.07
CA ASN A 193 -0.98 -1.15 -9.53
C ASN A 193 -1.02 -1.02 -11.05
N ALA A 194 -0.94 -2.13 -11.79
CA ALA A 194 -1.06 -2.13 -13.25
C ALA A 194 -2.45 -1.69 -13.74
N GLU A 195 -3.53 -2.01 -12.99
CA GLU A 195 -4.90 -1.65 -13.34
C GLU A 195 -5.24 -0.17 -13.10
N ASN A 196 -4.69 0.45 -12.04
CA ASN A 196 -5.06 1.81 -11.62
C ASN A 196 -3.90 2.81 -11.53
N ASN A 197 -2.72 2.46 -12.08
CA ASN A 197 -1.48 3.24 -11.99
C ASN A 197 -1.08 3.60 -10.54
N GLY A 198 -1.37 2.71 -9.59
CA GLY A 198 -0.95 2.85 -8.20
C GLY A 198 0.54 2.54 -8.02
N ASN A 199 1.09 2.97 -6.90
CA ASN A 199 2.48 2.71 -6.50
C ASN A 199 2.55 2.02 -5.14
N ARG A 200 1.57 1.14 -4.84
CA ARG A 200 1.59 0.34 -3.61
C ARG A 200 2.82 -0.53 -3.56
N LYS A 201 3.42 -0.60 -2.40
CA LYS A 201 4.56 -1.47 -2.13
C LYS A 201 4.10 -2.68 -1.32
N PHE A 202 4.87 -3.76 -1.38
CA PHE A 202 4.59 -4.95 -0.59
C PHE A 202 5.83 -5.43 0.15
N ILE A 203 5.60 -6.00 1.33
CA ILE A 203 6.61 -6.73 2.11
C ILE A 203 6.01 -8.10 2.40
N MET A 204 6.64 -9.13 1.84
CA MET A 204 6.21 -10.53 1.99
C MET A 204 7.19 -11.26 2.88
N VAL A 205 6.72 -11.83 3.97
CA VAL A 205 7.56 -12.67 4.86
C VAL A 205 7.10 -14.10 4.76
N GLN A 206 8.04 -15.02 4.50
CA GLN A 206 7.77 -16.45 4.44
C GLN A 206 8.94 -17.23 5.00
N LEU A 207 8.65 -18.14 5.91
CA LEU A 207 9.63 -19.13 6.39
C LEU A 207 10.05 -20.05 5.24
N PRO A 208 11.32 -20.46 5.18
CA PRO A 208 11.81 -21.37 4.14
C PRO A 208 11.39 -22.83 4.45
N GLU A 209 10.11 -23.07 4.69
CA GLU A 209 9.57 -24.40 4.94
C GLU A 209 9.81 -25.29 3.72
N PRO A 210 10.39 -26.50 3.92
CA PRO A 210 10.64 -27.41 2.83
C PRO A 210 9.34 -27.89 2.18
N THR A 211 9.34 -28.05 0.86
CA THR A 211 8.27 -28.71 0.15
C THR A 211 8.35 -30.23 0.33
N ASP A 212 7.20 -30.91 0.37
CA ASP A 212 7.15 -32.37 0.39
C ASP A 212 7.89 -32.92 -0.87
N VAL A 213 8.79 -33.87 -0.65
CA VAL A 213 9.63 -34.45 -1.72
C VAL A 213 8.81 -35.15 -2.82
N ASN A 214 7.61 -35.59 -2.49
CA ASN A 214 6.69 -36.22 -3.45
C ASN A 214 5.75 -35.21 -4.13
N SER A 215 5.75 -33.95 -3.70
CA SER A 215 4.88 -32.90 -4.25
C SER A 215 5.27 -32.49 -5.66
N GLU A 216 4.30 -31.99 -6.41
CA GLU A 216 4.54 -31.37 -7.72
C GLU A 216 5.44 -30.12 -7.64
N ALA A 217 5.42 -29.42 -6.50
CA ALA A 217 6.31 -28.32 -6.23
C ALA A 217 7.78 -28.78 -6.18
N HIS A 218 8.07 -29.83 -5.43
CA HIS A 218 9.43 -30.37 -5.30
C HIS A 218 9.95 -30.91 -6.64
N LYS A 219 9.11 -31.66 -7.35
CA LYS A 219 9.42 -32.17 -8.72
C LYS A 219 9.67 -31.03 -9.72
N ALA A 220 9.05 -29.86 -9.50
CA ALA A 220 9.27 -28.65 -10.28
C ALA A 220 10.53 -27.85 -9.90
N GLY A 221 11.31 -28.32 -8.90
CA GLY A 221 12.54 -27.69 -8.44
C GLY A 221 12.35 -26.66 -7.31
N PHE A 222 11.13 -26.46 -6.79
CA PHE A 222 10.88 -25.59 -5.64
C PHE A 222 11.15 -26.37 -4.35
N LYS A 223 12.26 -26.09 -3.71
CA LYS A 223 12.66 -26.78 -2.48
C LYS A 223 11.97 -26.25 -1.24
N THR A 224 11.52 -24.97 -1.28
CA THR A 224 10.82 -24.32 -0.17
C THR A 224 9.56 -23.62 -0.64
N ILE A 225 8.63 -23.36 0.30
CA ILE A 225 7.44 -22.55 0.02
C ILE A 225 7.83 -21.14 -0.45
N ALA A 226 8.88 -20.56 0.13
CA ALA A 226 9.38 -19.25 -0.29
C ALA A 226 9.85 -19.24 -1.76
N ASP A 227 10.34 -20.36 -2.28
CA ASP A 227 10.75 -20.45 -3.71
C ASP A 227 9.54 -20.36 -4.64
N ILE A 228 8.40 -20.97 -4.25
CA ILE A 228 7.15 -20.89 -5.00
C ILE A 228 6.67 -19.43 -5.04
N GLY A 229 6.66 -18.74 -3.89
CA GLY A 229 6.24 -17.34 -3.81
C GLY A 229 7.08 -16.41 -4.67
N LYS A 230 8.41 -16.54 -4.60
CA LYS A 230 9.35 -15.75 -5.43
C LYS A 230 9.13 -15.99 -6.93
N GLU A 231 8.94 -17.23 -7.32
CA GLU A 231 8.72 -17.57 -8.72
C GLU A 231 7.35 -17.08 -9.22
N ARG A 232 6.30 -17.15 -8.39
CA ARG A 232 5.00 -16.58 -8.73
C ARG A 232 5.13 -15.09 -9.04
N ILE A 233 5.82 -14.33 -8.18
CA ILE A 233 6.05 -12.91 -8.40
C ILE A 233 6.75 -12.66 -9.74
N ARG A 234 7.83 -13.40 -10.05
CA ARG A 234 8.56 -13.25 -11.31
C ARG A 234 7.69 -13.50 -12.54
N ARG A 235 6.88 -14.57 -12.52
CA ARG A 235 5.97 -14.91 -13.64
C ARG A 235 4.88 -13.88 -13.82
N VAL A 236 4.32 -13.38 -12.74
CA VAL A 236 3.31 -12.31 -12.78
C VAL A 236 3.90 -11.02 -13.35
N ILE A 237 5.08 -10.63 -12.90
CA ILE A 237 5.80 -9.45 -13.45
C ILE A 237 6.04 -9.62 -14.96
N LYS A 238 6.51 -10.79 -15.38
CA LYS A 238 6.73 -11.06 -16.79
C LYS A 238 5.45 -10.94 -17.61
N LYS A 239 4.35 -11.57 -17.14
CA LYS A 239 3.04 -11.50 -17.80
C LYS A 239 2.54 -10.05 -17.93
N ILE A 240 2.65 -9.27 -16.87
CA ILE A 240 2.21 -7.87 -16.87
C ILE A 240 3.07 -7.01 -17.81
N LYS A 241 4.40 -7.23 -17.85
CA LYS A 241 5.26 -6.53 -18.82
C LYS A 241 4.85 -6.81 -20.26
N GLU A 242 4.61 -8.08 -20.60
CA GLU A 242 4.14 -8.48 -21.93
C GLU A 242 2.77 -7.88 -22.29
N GLU A 243 1.87 -7.74 -21.29
CA GLU A 243 0.56 -7.11 -21.49
C GLU A 243 0.68 -5.58 -21.67
N LEU A 244 1.59 -4.93 -20.95
CA LEU A 244 1.85 -3.50 -21.09
C LEU A 244 2.50 -3.17 -22.43
N GLU A 245 3.49 -3.95 -22.88
CA GLU A 245 4.14 -3.81 -24.18
C GLU A 245 3.13 -3.89 -25.34
N LYS A 246 2.20 -4.85 -25.27
CA LYS A 246 1.13 -4.99 -26.28
C LYS A 246 0.13 -3.82 -26.32
N LYS A 247 -0.03 -3.11 -25.22
CA LYS A 247 -0.95 -1.94 -25.13
C LYS A 247 -0.31 -0.63 -25.58
N THR A 248 1.03 -0.59 -25.67
CA THR A 248 1.79 0.65 -25.94
C THR A 248 1.70 1.11 -27.40
N ASP A 249 1.23 0.28 -28.32
CA ASP A 249 1.29 0.53 -29.77
C ASP A 249 0.30 1.55 -30.35
N LEU A 250 -0.69 2.05 -29.62
CA LEU A 250 -1.74 2.89 -30.23
C LEU A 250 -2.15 4.18 -29.50
N PHE A 251 -1.95 4.33 -28.17
CA PHE A 251 -2.48 5.51 -27.43
C PHE A 251 -1.73 5.88 -26.13
N SER A 252 -0.50 5.47 -25.92
CA SER A 252 0.21 5.78 -24.67
C SER A 252 0.96 7.12 -24.77
N GLY A 253 0.31 8.16 -24.21
CA GLY A 253 1.09 9.33 -23.76
C GLY A 253 2.14 8.90 -22.72
N ASP A 254 3.17 9.72 -22.50
CA ASP A 254 4.30 9.54 -21.58
C ASP A 254 3.87 9.16 -20.15
N LYS A 255 3.48 7.91 -19.94
CA LYS A 255 3.28 7.39 -18.60
C LYS A 255 4.61 6.91 -18.04
N PRO A 256 5.00 7.32 -16.84
CA PRO A 256 6.22 6.82 -16.23
C PRO A 256 6.15 5.30 -16.13
N PRO A 257 7.25 4.59 -16.42
CA PRO A 257 7.28 3.14 -16.33
C PRO A 257 7.01 2.70 -14.88
N GLN A 258 6.09 1.76 -14.71
CA GLN A 258 5.78 1.19 -13.41
C GLN A 258 6.99 0.40 -12.88
N ASP A 259 7.38 0.63 -11.62
CA ASP A 259 8.38 -0.21 -10.96
C ASP A 259 7.78 -1.59 -10.65
N LEU A 260 8.19 -2.58 -11.41
CA LEU A 260 7.79 -3.98 -11.26
C LEU A 260 8.90 -4.83 -10.59
N GLY A 261 9.94 -4.18 -10.04
CA GLY A 261 11.02 -4.87 -9.35
C GLY A 261 10.62 -5.36 -7.94
N PHE A 262 11.37 -6.34 -7.42
CA PHE A 262 11.34 -6.70 -6.01
C PHE A 262 12.71 -7.20 -5.55
N LYS A 263 13.02 -7.01 -4.27
CA LYS A 263 14.23 -7.52 -3.63
C LYS A 263 13.90 -8.76 -2.81
N VAL A 264 14.84 -9.71 -2.78
CA VAL A 264 14.75 -10.90 -1.93
C VAL A 264 15.83 -10.78 -0.86
N LEU A 265 15.42 -10.79 0.39
CA LEU A 265 16.29 -10.72 1.54
C LEU A 265 16.14 -12.00 2.37
N LYS A 266 17.23 -12.44 3.02
CA LYS A 266 17.22 -13.56 3.93
C LYS A 266 17.67 -13.06 5.31
N LEU A 267 16.86 -13.36 6.35
CA LEU A 267 17.26 -13.10 7.70
C LEU A 267 18.43 -14.03 8.09
N GLN A 268 19.52 -13.45 8.53
CA GLN A 268 20.73 -14.13 8.97
C GLN A 268 21.16 -13.58 10.34
N PRO A 269 21.97 -14.30 11.11
CA PRO A 269 22.67 -13.73 12.25
C PRO A 269 23.50 -12.52 11.85
N SER A 270 23.80 -11.64 12.81
CA SER A 270 24.65 -10.47 12.57
C SER A 270 26.01 -10.85 11.97
N ASN A 271 26.47 -10.06 11.01
CA ASN A 271 27.82 -10.19 10.43
C ASN A 271 28.91 -9.73 11.40
N PHE A 272 28.52 -9.03 12.46
CA PHE A 272 29.42 -8.57 13.49
C PHE A 272 29.33 -9.46 14.73
N LYS A 273 30.45 -9.78 15.33
CA LYS A 273 30.50 -10.47 16.62
C LYS A 273 29.92 -9.55 17.69
N LEU A 274 28.99 -10.07 18.49
CA LEU A 274 28.33 -9.31 19.55
C LEU A 274 29.11 -9.45 20.86
N TRP A 275 29.34 -8.32 21.51
CA TRP A 275 29.88 -8.33 22.86
C TRP A 275 28.88 -8.99 23.82
N ASN A 276 29.34 -10.03 24.54
CA ASN A 276 28.50 -10.65 25.54
C ASN A 276 28.76 -10.02 26.91
N GLY A 277 27.85 -9.14 27.34
CA GLY A 277 27.94 -8.48 28.66
C GLY A 277 27.57 -9.35 29.86
N GLU A 278 27.04 -10.57 29.62
CA GLU A 278 26.56 -11.48 30.66
C GLU A 278 27.61 -12.49 31.13
N VAL A 279 28.75 -12.58 30.45
CA VAL A 279 29.85 -13.46 30.88
C VAL A 279 30.55 -12.92 32.12
N ALA A 280 31.19 -13.87 32.85
CA ALA A 280 31.97 -13.54 34.04
C ALA A 280 32.93 -12.38 33.78
N LYS A 281 32.93 -11.38 34.68
CA LYS A 281 33.78 -10.16 34.60
C LYS A 281 35.15 -10.38 35.16
N ASP A 282 35.70 -11.59 35.03
CA ASP A 282 37.09 -11.87 35.38
C ASP A 282 38.04 -11.41 34.25
N LYS A 283 39.29 -11.16 34.62
CA LYS A 283 40.30 -10.63 33.72
C LYS A 283 40.52 -11.52 32.48
N GLU A 284 40.58 -12.83 32.69
CA GLU A 284 40.89 -13.78 31.65
C GLU A 284 39.77 -13.85 30.61
N THR A 285 38.50 -13.85 31.05
CA THR A 285 37.32 -13.84 30.17
C THR A 285 37.20 -12.54 29.38
N ILE A 286 37.51 -11.40 30.01
CA ILE A 286 37.49 -10.09 29.34
C ILE A 286 38.63 -10.02 28.30
N GLU A 287 39.84 -10.45 28.64
CA GLU A 287 40.98 -10.48 27.70
C GLU A 287 40.69 -11.39 26.51
N ARG A 288 40.07 -12.56 26.74
CA ARG A 288 39.64 -13.47 25.68
C ARG A 288 38.57 -12.84 24.78
N GLN A 289 37.58 -12.15 25.34
CA GLN A 289 36.63 -11.41 24.58
C GLN A 289 37.28 -10.29 23.76
N LEU A 290 38.13 -9.49 24.34
CA LEU A 290 38.87 -8.42 23.66
C LEU A 290 39.66 -8.97 22.48
N ALA A 291 40.36 -10.10 22.65
CA ALA A 291 41.08 -10.77 21.56
C ALA A 291 40.15 -11.23 20.42
N LEU A 292 38.96 -11.73 20.74
CA LEU A 292 37.95 -12.13 19.75
C LEU A 292 37.38 -10.93 18.99
N PHE A 293 37.42 -9.73 19.59
CA PHE A 293 36.89 -8.50 18.99
C PHE A 293 37.90 -7.75 18.11
N VAL A 294 39.18 -8.13 18.11
CA VAL A 294 40.16 -7.61 17.15
C VAL A 294 39.74 -7.92 15.70
N GLU A 295 39.10 -9.06 15.49
CA GLU A 295 38.44 -9.42 14.23
C GLU A 295 36.92 -9.53 14.47
N HIS A 296 36.25 -8.40 14.52
CA HIS A 296 34.83 -8.35 14.88
C HIS A 296 33.85 -8.72 13.75
N ILE A 297 34.32 -8.83 12.52
CA ILE A 297 33.49 -9.27 11.38
C ILE A 297 33.58 -10.80 11.28
N ASN A 298 32.45 -11.42 10.96
CA ASN A 298 32.38 -12.84 10.68
C ASN A 298 33.10 -13.14 9.34
N PRO A 299 34.13 -14.00 9.31
CA PRO A 299 34.89 -14.29 8.08
C PRO A 299 34.09 -14.83 6.91
N LYS A 300 32.88 -15.36 7.19
CA LYS A 300 31.97 -15.89 6.17
C LYS A 300 31.05 -14.85 5.56
N SER A 301 31.05 -13.63 6.09
CA SER A 301 30.19 -12.55 5.61
C SER A 301 30.70 -11.97 4.29
N SER A 302 29.79 -11.80 3.34
CA SER A 302 30.09 -11.06 2.11
C SER A 302 30.06 -9.55 2.34
N GLN A 303 30.71 -8.79 1.47
CA GLN A 303 30.60 -7.32 1.50
C GLN A 303 29.15 -6.85 1.39
N GLU A 304 28.34 -7.57 0.62
CA GLU A 304 26.92 -7.24 0.45
C GLU A 304 26.11 -7.46 1.73
N ASP A 305 26.38 -8.54 2.47
CA ASP A 305 25.73 -8.80 3.77
C ASP A 305 26.06 -7.70 4.80
N ILE A 306 27.34 -7.30 4.87
CA ILE A 306 27.82 -6.23 5.75
C ILE A 306 27.18 -4.90 5.35
N LEU A 307 27.11 -4.59 4.05
CA LEU A 307 26.48 -3.38 3.52
C LEU A 307 25.02 -3.27 3.95
N TYR A 308 24.23 -4.32 3.75
CA TYR A 308 22.81 -4.31 4.13
C TYR A 308 22.60 -4.22 5.65
N GLU A 309 23.48 -4.82 6.45
CA GLU A 309 23.42 -4.68 7.90
C GLU A 309 23.74 -3.25 8.36
N ILE A 310 24.75 -2.60 7.74
CA ILE A 310 25.05 -1.19 7.99
C ILE A 310 23.88 -0.29 7.63
N LEU A 311 23.24 -0.52 6.49
CA LEU A 311 22.04 0.21 6.07
C LEU A 311 20.92 0.09 7.11
N LEU A 312 20.62 -1.14 7.53
CA LEU A 312 19.58 -1.42 8.52
C LEU A 312 19.88 -0.71 9.86
N LYS A 313 21.10 -0.84 10.37
CA LYS A 313 21.55 -0.18 11.62
C LYS A 313 21.62 1.35 11.49
N SER A 314 21.76 1.87 10.28
CA SER A 314 21.75 3.32 10.01
C SER A 314 20.36 3.89 9.80
N GLY A 315 19.29 3.06 9.85
CA GLY A 315 17.90 3.46 9.69
C GLY A 315 17.46 3.68 8.24
N PHE A 316 18.24 3.22 7.26
CA PHE A 316 17.82 3.29 5.86
C PHE A 316 16.87 2.13 5.52
N PRO A 317 15.78 2.38 4.75
CA PRO A 317 15.01 1.32 4.15
C PRO A 317 15.89 0.41 3.28
N LEU A 318 15.69 -0.90 3.34
CA LEU A 318 16.49 -1.86 2.54
C LEU A 318 16.25 -1.74 1.02
N THR A 319 15.24 -0.97 0.63
CA THR A 319 14.95 -0.60 -0.77
C THR A 319 15.67 0.67 -1.21
N THR A 320 16.41 1.35 -0.31
CA THR A 320 17.19 2.54 -0.65
C THR A 320 18.11 2.26 -1.83
N LYS A 321 18.21 3.22 -2.75
CA LYS A 321 19.09 3.14 -3.92
C LYS A 321 20.55 3.04 -3.48
N ILE A 322 21.25 2.05 -4.01
CA ILE A 322 22.65 1.79 -3.79
C ILE A 322 23.35 1.82 -5.13
N GLU A 323 24.36 2.64 -5.26
CA GLU A 323 25.21 2.71 -6.45
C GLU A 323 26.64 2.33 -6.09
N LYS A 324 27.27 1.49 -6.91
CA LYS A 324 28.70 1.23 -6.82
C LYS A 324 29.44 2.28 -7.63
N ILE A 325 30.30 3.05 -6.98
CA ILE A 325 31.16 4.04 -7.61
C ILE A 325 32.63 3.69 -7.35
N THR A 326 33.52 4.08 -8.25
CA THR A 326 34.96 3.91 -8.06
C THR A 326 35.55 5.25 -7.67
N LEU A 327 36.24 5.32 -6.53
CA LEU A 327 36.98 6.49 -6.06
C LEU A 327 38.42 6.08 -5.77
N ALA A 328 39.38 6.71 -6.39
CA ALA A 328 40.81 6.38 -6.24
C ALA A 328 41.07 4.86 -6.32
N GLU A 329 40.54 4.21 -7.37
CA GLU A 329 40.65 2.76 -7.62
C GLU A 329 40.00 1.82 -6.59
N LYS A 330 39.29 2.37 -5.60
CA LYS A 330 38.57 1.60 -4.59
C LYS A 330 37.06 1.63 -4.83
N THR A 331 36.39 0.53 -4.48
CA THR A 331 34.94 0.43 -4.56
C THR A 331 34.29 1.15 -3.37
N VAL A 332 33.40 2.07 -3.66
CA VAL A 332 32.63 2.80 -2.66
C VAL A 332 31.14 2.66 -2.98
N PHE A 333 30.33 2.35 -1.99
CA PHE A 333 28.87 2.31 -2.13
C PHE A 333 28.29 3.68 -1.79
N SER A 334 27.61 4.26 -2.76
CA SER A 334 26.87 5.52 -2.63
C SER A 334 25.42 5.19 -2.32
N ILE A 335 24.91 5.68 -1.21
CA ILE A 335 23.60 5.39 -0.65
C ILE A 335 22.74 6.66 -0.71
N ALA A 336 21.49 6.53 -1.14
CA ALA A 336 20.52 7.63 -1.23
C ALA A 336 21.13 8.86 -1.93
N ASP A 337 21.55 8.66 -3.19
CA ASP A 337 22.13 9.67 -4.06
C ASP A 337 23.32 10.45 -3.44
N GLY A 338 24.17 9.71 -2.70
CA GLY A 338 25.40 10.26 -2.09
C GLY A 338 25.25 10.78 -0.66
N SER A 339 24.07 10.66 -0.05
CA SER A 339 23.88 11.06 1.35
C SER A 339 24.79 10.29 2.32
N MET A 340 25.07 9.02 2.03
CA MET A 340 26.02 8.22 2.79
C MET A 340 26.96 7.48 1.81
N LEU A 341 28.25 7.46 2.13
CA LEU A 341 29.25 6.67 1.43
C LEU A 341 29.78 5.56 2.35
N ILE A 342 29.88 4.36 1.82
CA ILE A 342 30.39 3.19 2.55
C ILE A 342 31.53 2.58 1.76
N CYS A 343 32.71 2.47 2.36
CA CYS A 343 33.86 1.78 1.79
C CYS A 343 34.21 0.54 2.63
N LEU A 344 34.05 -0.64 2.03
CA LEU A 344 34.27 -1.94 2.67
C LEU A 344 35.59 -2.59 2.18
N GLU A 345 36.52 -1.79 1.72
CA GLU A 345 37.86 -2.26 1.32
C GLU A 345 38.73 -2.52 2.55
N LYS A 346 39.54 -3.59 2.48
CA LYS A 346 40.43 -3.98 3.57
C LYS A 346 41.74 -3.16 3.64
N GLU A 347 41.98 -2.37 2.60
CA GLU A 347 43.12 -1.46 2.52
C GLU A 347 42.65 -0.12 2.02
N LEU A 348 42.69 0.88 2.85
CA LEU A 348 42.31 2.26 2.55
C LEU A 348 43.54 3.09 2.24
N SER A 349 43.43 4.04 1.34
CA SER A 349 44.47 5.00 1.02
C SER A 349 44.01 6.42 1.35
N PRO A 350 44.98 7.37 1.56
CA PRO A 350 44.64 8.77 1.76
C PRO A 350 43.80 9.37 0.63
N GLU A 351 44.02 8.88 -0.62
CA GLU A 351 43.35 9.36 -1.80
C GLU A 351 41.86 9.03 -1.78
N VAL A 352 41.49 7.78 -1.40
CA VAL A 352 40.06 7.39 -1.31
C VAL A 352 39.36 8.17 -0.20
N ILE A 353 39.99 8.41 0.93
CA ILE A 353 39.44 9.20 2.04
C ILE A 353 39.14 10.64 1.57
N LYS A 354 40.13 11.27 0.89
CA LYS A 354 39.96 12.62 0.32
C LYS A 354 38.85 12.65 -0.72
N ALA A 355 38.84 11.70 -1.64
CA ALA A 355 37.83 11.61 -2.70
C ALA A 355 36.41 11.42 -2.15
N MET A 356 36.22 10.59 -1.10
CA MET A 356 34.94 10.48 -0.40
C MET A 356 34.52 11.81 0.26
N ALA A 357 35.48 12.49 0.92
CA ALA A 357 35.21 13.75 1.57
C ALA A 357 34.86 14.89 0.59
N GLU A 358 35.38 14.86 -0.62
CA GLU A 358 35.08 15.83 -1.71
C GLU A 358 33.66 15.68 -2.24
N LYS A 359 33.05 14.49 -2.15
CA LYS A 359 31.64 14.26 -2.48
C LYS A 359 30.68 14.90 -1.49
N LYS A 360 31.17 15.38 -0.33
CA LYS A 360 30.39 16.04 0.73
C LYS A 360 29.15 15.25 1.19
N PRO A 361 29.30 13.93 1.49
CA PRO A 361 28.18 13.18 2.05
C PRO A 361 27.85 13.66 3.46
N VAL A 362 26.66 13.29 3.97
CA VAL A 362 26.32 13.53 5.39
C VAL A 362 27.10 12.58 6.29
N ARG A 363 27.36 11.36 5.82
CA ARG A 363 28.04 10.30 6.58
C ARG A 363 28.98 9.48 5.70
N VAL A 364 30.12 9.10 6.28
CA VAL A 364 31.05 8.11 5.71
C VAL A 364 31.23 6.98 6.70
N VAL A 365 31.19 5.74 6.20
CA VAL A 365 31.49 4.52 6.97
C VAL A 365 32.59 3.75 6.27
N CYS A 366 33.62 3.35 7.03
CA CYS A 366 34.70 2.50 6.53
C CYS A 366 34.88 1.26 7.42
N LEU A 367 35.44 0.19 6.85
CA LEU A 367 35.89 -0.91 7.68
C LEU A 367 37.07 -0.48 8.57
N ASP A 368 37.03 -0.88 9.83
CA ASP A 368 38.19 -0.64 10.76
C ASP A 368 39.43 -1.38 10.29
N GLU A 369 39.25 -2.61 9.77
CA GLU A 369 40.32 -3.38 9.13
C GLU A 369 41.04 -2.62 8.02
N GLY A 370 40.35 -1.73 7.29
CA GLY A 370 40.94 -0.93 6.23
C GLY A 370 42.02 0.05 6.66
N PHE A 371 42.11 0.33 7.98
CA PHE A 371 43.16 1.16 8.61
C PHE A 371 44.23 0.35 9.34
N LYS A 372 44.17 -1.00 9.29
CA LYS A 372 45.04 -1.89 10.07
C LYS A 372 46.51 -1.52 9.89
N GLY A 373 47.18 -1.23 11.02
CA GLY A 373 48.59 -0.84 11.05
C GLY A 373 48.86 0.62 10.62
N ASN A 374 47.82 1.44 10.41
CA ASN A 374 47.98 2.85 10.02
C ASN A 374 47.04 3.78 10.83
N ASP A 375 47.36 3.93 12.15
CA ASP A 375 46.59 4.80 13.06
C ASP A 375 46.65 6.26 12.63
N GLN A 376 47.72 6.68 11.97
CA GLN A 376 47.85 8.02 11.44
C GLN A 376 46.83 8.28 10.31
N LEU A 377 46.64 7.34 9.42
CA LEU A 377 45.62 7.44 8.35
C LEU A 377 44.22 7.53 8.96
N LYS A 378 43.90 6.72 9.98
CA LYS A 378 42.63 6.77 10.68
C LYS A 378 42.37 8.12 11.34
N THR A 379 43.38 8.65 12.06
CA THR A 379 43.32 9.97 12.68
C THR A 379 43.11 11.07 11.63
N ASN A 380 43.88 11.04 10.55
CA ASN A 380 43.76 12.00 9.46
C ASN A 380 42.38 11.93 8.79
N ALA A 381 41.83 10.73 8.60
CA ALA A 381 40.47 10.54 8.06
C ALA A 381 39.43 11.23 8.94
N VAL A 382 39.50 11.02 10.26
CA VAL A 382 38.59 11.69 11.21
C VAL A 382 38.69 13.21 11.10
N GLN A 383 39.90 13.76 11.02
CA GLN A 383 40.11 15.21 10.91
C GLN A 383 39.58 15.77 9.57
N ILE A 384 39.90 15.12 8.45
CA ILE A 384 39.42 15.53 7.12
C ILE A 384 37.89 15.55 7.08
N MET A 385 37.23 14.51 7.60
CA MET A 385 35.77 14.45 7.61
C MET A 385 35.18 15.51 8.55
N LYS A 386 35.77 15.73 9.71
CA LYS A 386 35.32 16.76 10.65
C LYS A 386 35.42 18.17 10.09
N THR A 387 36.50 18.51 9.38
CA THR A 387 36.66 19.85 8.75
C THR A 387 35.60 20.12 7.67
N LYS A 388 35.01 19.09 7.09
CA LYS A 388 33.96 19.18 6.09
C LYS A 388 32.54 18.93 6.64
N ASN A 389 32.39 18.86 7.97
CA ASN A 389 31.12 18.55 8.67
C ASN A 389 30.51 17.20 8.27
N ILE A 390 31.34 16.21 7.97
CA ILE A 390 30.92 14.87 7.61
C ILE A 390 31.01 13.96 8.85
N THR A 391 29.93 13.25 9.16
CA THR A 391 29.95 12.23 10.22
C THR A 391 30.76 11.02 9.75
N PHE A 392 31.86 10.72 10.43
CA PHE A 392 32.71 9.58 10.10
C PHE A 392 32.59 8.47 11.16
N ARG A 393 32.47 7.23 10.71
CA ARG A 393 32.45 6.03 11.56
C ARG A 393 33.26 4.90 10.94
N THR A 394 33.90 4.09 11.80
CA THR A 394 34.45 2.78 11.42
C THR A 394 33.57 1.67 11.97
N VAL A 395 33.50 0.56 11.29
CA VAL A 395 32.76 -0.66 11.63
C VAL A 395 33.68 -1.86 11.49
#